data_667fa8503538ddbd081db822bcd7aaed
#
_entry.id   667fa8503538ddbd081db822bcd7aaed
#
_cell.length_a   1.000
_cell.length_b   1.000
_cell.length_c   1.000
_cell.angle_alpha   90.00
_cell.angle_beta   90.00
_cell.angle_gamma   90.00
#
_symmetry.space_group_name_H-M   'P 1'
#
loop_
_entity.id
_entity.type
_entity.pdbx_description
1 polymer ?
#
loop_
_entity_poly.entity_id
_entity_poly.type
_entity_poly.pdbx_seq_one_letter_code
_entity_poly.pdbx_strand_id
1 'polypeptide(L)'
;MQKHIKEYLKHFDLGEQSLITCEYCLRSGRIDAGGFDIHHIQGRGEGMDVIGNLVCLCRKCHIRVHDKGEINKDQLLLIHRYFLIGRKIKFRK
;
A
#
# COMPACT_ATOMS: atom_id res chain seq x y z
N MET A 1 11.22 12.08 3.07
CA MET A 1 10.16 11.07 2.83
C MET A 1 8.87 11.56 3.47
N GLN A 2 7.76 11.42 2.77
CA GLN A 2 6.48 11.91 3.26
C GLN A 2 5.96 11.06 4.42
N LYS A 3 5.15 11.68 5.27
CA LYS A 3 4.68 11.02 6.49
C LYS A 3 3.93 9.72 6.22
N HIS A 4 3.03 9.72 5.24
CA HIS A 4 2.23 8.52 4.96
C HIS A 4 3.11 7.35 4.51
N ILE A 5 4.18 7.64 3.78
CA ILE A 5 5.10 6.59 3.36
C ILE A 5 5.83 6.03 4.57
N LYS A 6 6.28 6.91 5.46
CA LYS A 6 6.95 6.47 6.69
C LYS A 6 6.04 5.61 7.55
N GLU A 7 4.77 5.99 7.65
CA GLU A 7 3.81 5.22 8.45
C GLU A 7 3.59 3.84 7.89
N TYR A 8 3.48 3.73 6.58
CA TYR A 8 3.32 2.44 5.93
C TYR A 8 4.53 1.54 6.17
N LEU A 9 5.72 2.08 5.93
CA LEU A 9 6.95 1.32 6.11
C LEU A 9 7.14 0.90 7.56
N LYS A 10 6.82 1.79 8.49
CA LYS A 10 6.95 1.50 9.91
C LYS A 10 6.04 0.35 10.33
N HIS A 11 4.82 0.34 9.82
CA HIS A 11 3.87 -0.72 10.16
C HIS A 11 4.39 -2.10 9.77
N PHE A 12 5.02 -2.19 8.62
CA PHE A 12 5.55 -3.47 8.12
C PHE A 12 7.01 -3.69 8.45
N ASP A 13 7.61 -2.79 9.24
CA ASP A 13 9.01 -2.87 9.66
C ASP A 13 9.93 -2.93 8.44
N LEU A 14 9.73 -2.02 7.51
CA LEU A 14 10.49 -1.97 6.27
C LEU A 14 11.43 -0.75 6.26
N GLY A 15 12.63 -0.94 5.70
CA GLY A 15 13.57 0.13 5.45
C GLY A 15 13.53 0.56 3.99
N GLU A 16 14.35 1.54 3.65
CA GLU A 16 14.33 2.09 2.29
C GLU A 16 14.82 1.11 1.23
N GLN A 17 15.61 0.12 1.62
CA GLN A 17 16.13 -0.87 0.69
C GLN A 17 15.38 -2.18 0.73
N SER A 18 14.30 -2.22 1.51
CA SER A 18 13.48 -3.42 1.61
C SER A 18 12.65 -3.62 0.35
N LEU A 19 12.15 -4.84 0.20
CA LEU A 19 11.17 -5.12 -0.84
C LEU A 19 9.81 -4.70 -0.35
N ILE A 20 9.03 -4.09 -1.24
CA ILE A 20 7.66 -3.71 -0.95
C ILE A 20 6.77 -4.39 -1.99
N THR A 21 5.54 -4.70 -1.61
CA THR A 21 4.64 -5.48 -2.44
C THR A 21 3.39 -4.69 -2.77
N CYS A 22 3.03 -4.66 -4.05
CA CYS A 22 1.75 -4.11 -4.48
C CYS A 22 0.64 -4.99 -3.91
N GLU A 23 -0.29 -4.38 -3.20
CA GLU A 23 -1.34 -5.16 -2.53
C GLU A 23 -2.36 -5.73 -3.49
N TYR A 24 -2.47 -5.16 -4.69
CA TYR A 24 -3.42 -5.64 -5.67
C TYR A 24 -2.86 -6.77 -6.54
N CYS A 25 -1.75 -6.53 -7.21
CA CYS A 25 -1.20 -7.53 -8.14
C CYS A 25 -0.08 -8.37 -7.54
N LEU A 26 0.36 -8.03 -6.34
CA LEU A 26 1.37 -8.76 -5.56
C LEU A 26 2.78 -8.70 -6.16
N ARG A 27 3.02 -7.80 -7.11
CA ARG A 27 4.36 -7.56 -7.62
C ARG A 27 5.20 -6.91 -6.53
N SER A 28 6.45 -7.32 -6.42
CA SER A 28 7.36 -6.76 -5.44
C SER A 28 8.55 -6.10 -6.11
N GLY A 29 9.13 -5.13 -5.41
CA GLY A 29 10.32 -4.44 -5.87
C GLY A 29 10.92 -3.68 -4.72
N ARG A 30 12.14 -3.17 -4.92
CA ARG A 30 12.81 -2.38 -3.89
C ARG A 30 12.18 -1.00 -3.81
N ILE A 31 12.01 -0.54 -2.60
CA ILE A 31 11.41 0.77 -2.34
C ILE A 31 12.21 1.87 -3.03
N ASP A 32 13.54 1.79 -2.92
CA ASP A 32 14.41 2.85 -3.47
C ASP A 32 14.52 2.82 -4.99
N ALA A 33 14.02 1.76 -5.63
CA ALA A 33 14.02 1.70 -7.09
C ALA A 33 12.84 2.43 -7.71
N GLY A 34 11.87 2.83 -6.89
CA GLY A 34 10.66 3.50 -7.37
C GLY A 34 9.67 2.52 -7.95
N GLY A 35 8.64 3.05 -8.58
CA GLY A 35 7.63 2.20 -9.23
C GLY A 35 6.51 1.75 -8.32
N PHE A 36 6.53 2.16 -7.05
CA PHE A 36 5.47 1.86 -6.09
C PHE A 36 5.03 3.13 -5.40
N ASP A 37 3.75 3.26 -5.15
CA ASP A 37 3.17 4.42 -4.48
C ASP A 37 2.38 3.99 -3.27
N ILE A 38 2.39 4.80 -2.23
CA ILE A 38 1.52 4.59 -1.08
C ILE A 38 0.33 5.52 -1.27
N HIS A 39 -0.82 4.92 -1.51
CA HIS A 39 -2.04 5.62 -1.88
C HIS A 39 -2.97 5.77 -0.69
N HIS A 40 -3.56 6.96 -0.53
CA HIS A 40 -4.60 7.17 0.49
C HIS A 40 -5.92 6.69 -0.08
N ILE A 41 -6.52 5.69 0.56
CA ILE A 41 -7.74 5.07 0.02
C ILE A 41 -8.93 6.01 0.12
N GLN A 42 -9.11 6.64 1.30
CA GLN A 42 -10.27 7.48 1.57
C GLN A 42 -9.95 8.96 1.56
N GLY A 43 -8.78 9.33 1.07
CA GLY A 43 -8.41 10.72 0.95
C GLY A 43 -7.36 11.13 1.95
N ARG A 44 -6.88 12.36 1.78
CA ARG A 44 -5.83 12.95 2.61
C ARG A 44 -6.43 13.90 3.61
N GLY A 45 -5.64 14.24 4.61
CA GLY A 45 -6.07 15.19 5.60
C GLY A 45 -5.55 14.81 6.95
N GLU A 46 -5.92 15.60 7.94
CA GLU A 46 -5.49 15.36 9.30
C GLU A 46 -6.04 14.03 9.79
N GLY A 47 -5.17 13.19 10.36
CA GLY A 47 -5.58 11.89 10.87
C GLY A 47 -5.74 10.82 9.82
N MET A 48 -5.44 11.11 8.54
CA MET A 48 -5.63 10.16 7.46
C MET A 48 -4.38 9.35 7.12
N ASP A 49 -3.25 9.67 7.74
CA ASP A 49 -2.00 8.93 7.53
C ASP A 49 -1.92 7.75 8.50
N VAL A 50 -2.92 6.88 8.45
CA VAL A 50 -2.99 5.70 9.31
C VAL A 50 -3.02 4.46 8.43
N ILE A 51 -2.50 3.36 8.96
CA ILE A 51 -2.31 2.15 8.17
C ILE A 51 -3.60 1.64 7.51
N GLY A 52 -4.74 1.83 8.15
CA GLY A 52 -6.01 1.39 7.58
C GLY A 52 -6.44 2.17 6.34
N ASN A 53 -5.76 3.30 6.06
CA ASN A 53 -6.06 4.15 4.92
C ASN A 53 -4.95 4.16 3.89
N LEU A 54 -3.88 3.40 4.08
CA LEU A 54 -2.69 3.45 3.23
C LEU A 54 -2.48 2.12 2.54
N VAL A 55 -2.48 2.13 1.22
CA VAL A 55 -2.30 0.92 0.43
C VAL A 55 -1.12 1.10 -0.51
N CYS A 56 -0.29 0.06 -0.65
CA CYS A 56 0.82 0.09 -1.59
C CYS A 56 0.34 -0.42 -2.93
N LEU A 57 0.57 0.36 -3.97
CA LEU A 57 0.21 -0.02 -5.33
C LEU A 57 1.41 0.22 -6.24
N CYS A 58 1.66 -0.72 -7.15
CA CYS A 58 2.65 -0.46 -8.19
C CYS A 58 2.09 0.62 -9.11
N ARG A 59 2.97 1.24 -9.89
CA ARG A 59 2.56 2.35 -10.75
C ARG A 59 1.40 1.98 -11.65
N LYS A 60 1.43 0.78 -12.19
CA LYS A 60 0.38 0.30 -13.09
C LYS A 60 -0.97 0.19 -12.39
N CYS A 61 -0.98 -0.41 -11.20
CA CYS A 61 -2.23 -0.54 -10.44
C CYS A 61 -2.71 0.82 -9.94
N HIS A 62 -1.80 1.70 -9.56
CA HIS A 62 -2.16 3.04 -9.12
C HIS A 62 -2.88 3.81 -10.22
N ILE A 63 -2.40 3.67 -11.45
CA ILE A 63 -3.05 4.29 -12.61
C ILE A 63 -4.46 3.73 -12.80
N ARG A 64 -4.63 2.42 -12.65
CA ARG A 64 -5.94 1.80 -12.78
C ARG A 64 -6.93 2.31 -11.74
N VAL A 65 -6.45 2.55 -10.54
CA VAL A 65 -7.29 3.09 -9.46
C VAL A 65 -7.60 4.56 -9.69
N HIS A 66 -6.54 5.34 -9.92
CA HIS A 66 -6.64 6.80 -9.89
C HIS A 66 -7.14 7.38 -11.21
N ASP A 67 -6.55 6.96 -12.32
CA ASP A 67 -6.85 7.58 -13.62
C ASP A 67 -7.99 6.90 -14.32
N LYS A 68 -8.09 5.58 -14.19
CA LYS A 68 -9.09 4.82 -14.94
C LYS A 68 -10.32 4.45 -14.12
N GLY A 69 -10.24 4.56 -12.80
CA GLY A 69 -11.37 4.23 -11.94
C GLY A 69 -11.81 2.78 -12.02
N GLU A 70 -10.91 1.89 -12.40
CA GLU A 70 -11.25 0.47 -12.55
C GLU A 70 -11.39 -0.25 -11.22
N ILE A 71 -10.79 0.31 -10.18
CA ILE A 71 -10.84 -0.26 -8.84
C ILE A 71 -11.36 0.84 -7.92
N ASN A 72 -12.51 0.60 -7.28
CA ASN A 72 -13.12 1.62 -6.44
C ASN A 72 -12.60 1.53 -5.00
N LYS A 73 -12.99 2.54 -4.18
CA LYS A 73 -12.56 2.63 -2.79
C LYS A 73 -12.90 1.39 -1.99
N ASP A 74 -14.11 0.89 -2.15
CA ASP A 74 -14.58 -0.25 -1.36
C ASP A 74 -13.76 -1.50 -1.68
N GLN A 75 -13.45 -1.68 -2.95
CA GLN A 75 -12.60 -2.79 -3.38
C GLN A 75 -11.20 -2.66 -2.79
N LEU A 76 -10.64 -1.46 -2.81
CA LEU A 76 -9.32 -1.22 -2.25
C LEU A 76 -9.29 -1.46 -0.75
N LEU A 77 -10.31 -1.01 -0.04
CA LEU A 77 -10.40 -1.23 1.40
C LEU A 77 -10.42 -2.71 1.73
N LEU A 78 -11.18 -3.48 0.95
CA LEU A 78 -11.27 -4.90 1.17
C LEU A 78 -9.95 -5.60 0.89
N ILE A 79 -9.32 -5.25 -0.23
CA ILE A 79 -8.01 -5.81 -0.60
C ILE A 79 -6.99 -5.49 0.47
N HIS A 80 -6.96 -4.24 0.93
CA HIS A 80 -6.02 -3.81 1.94
C HIS A 80 -6.23 -4.54 3.26
N ARG A 81 -7.49 -4.73 3.66
CA ARG A 81 -7.82 -5.43 4.88
C ARG A 81 -7.31 -6.87 4.85
N TYR A 82 -7.53 -7.56 3.74
CA TYR A 82 -7.03 -8.93 3.60
C TYR A 82 -5.52 -8.98 3.61
N PHE A 83 -4.88 -8.00 2.97
CA PHE A 83 -3.43 -7.93 2.96
C PHE A 83 -2.88 -7.76 4.38
N LEU A 84 -3.48 -6.87 5.15
CA LEU A 84 -3.05 -6.63 6.53
C LEU A 84 -3.22 -7.88 7.39
N ILE A 85 -4.34 -8.58 7.23
CA ILE A 85 -4.58 -9.80 7.98
C ILE A 85 -3.55 -10.87 7.63
N GLY A 86 -3.27 -11.05 6.36
CA GLY A 86 -2.30 -12.03 5.90
C GLY A 86 -0.91 -11.76 6.44
N ARG A 87 -0.49 -10.49 6.42
CA ARG A 87 0.82 -10.13 6.95
C ARG A 87 0.89 -10.30 8.46
N LYS A 88 -0.21 -10.01 9.14
CA LYS A 88 -0.25 -10.10 10.59
C LYS A 88 -0.17 -11.55 11.05
N ILE A 89 -0.85 -12.45 10.35
CA ILE A 89 -0.87 -13.87 10.72
C ILE A 89 0.49 -14.51 10.53
N LYS A 90 1.24 -14.07 9.54
CA LYS A 90 2.58 -14.60 9.31
C LYS A 90 2.56 -16.09 9.07
N PHE A 91 2.12 -16.49 7.93
CA PHE A 91 2.05 -17.91 7.60
C PHE A 91 3.40 -18.59 7.78
N ARG A 92 3.38 -19.71 8.40
CA ARG A 92 4.57 -20.51 8.59
C ARG A 92 4.80 -21.40 7.42
N LYS A 93 6.04 -21.56 7.09
CA LYS A 93 6.40 -22.49 6.03
C LYS A 93 6.86 -23.80 6.64
#